data_073aa517f25a388007c850f056d3d952
#
_entry.id   073aa517f25a388007c850f056d3d952
#
_cell.length_a   1.000
_cell.length_b   1.000
_cell.length_c   1.000
_cell.angle_alpha   90.00
_cell.angle_beta   90.00
_cell.angle_gamma   90.00
#
_symmetry.space_group_name_H-M   'P 1'
#
loop_
_entity.id
_entity.type
_entity.pdbx_description
1 polymer ?
#
loop_
_entity_poly.entity_id
_entity_poly.type
_entity_poly.pdbx_seq_one_letter_code
_entity_poly.pdbx_strand_id
1 'polypeptide(L)'
;MHHHRSRRAGFALTLAGALLIPVLSAGAQTPADNTKVNKQDRAKGAATADQQKENSSDRDITQKIRRALVDDKTLSTYAHNVKVITQDGRVTLKGPVETADEKKTVEAKASEVAGDGNVTNQISIAPPKGSKQ
;
A
#
# COMPACT_ATOMS: atom_id res chain seq x y z
N MET A 1 -2.15 -72.76 10.21
CA MET A 1 -3.33 -73.44 9.60
C MET A 1 -4.03 -72.46 8.70
N HIS A 2 -4.11 -72.93 7.48
CA HIS A 2 -4.98 -72.47 6.37
C HIS A 2 -4.74 -71.01 5.86
N HIS A 3 -4.05 -70.90 4.80
CA HIS A 3 -4.40 -71.15 3.40
C HIS A 3 -5.59 -70.32 2.92
N HIS A 4 -5.40 -69.46 2.01
CA HIS A 4 -5.67 -69.56 0.62
C HIS A 4 -5.36 -68.24 -0.06
N ARG A 5 -4.42 -68.25 -0.96
CA ARG A 5 -4.58 -68.46 -2.42
C ARG A 5 -5.73 -67.61 -2.98
N SER A 6 -5.45 -66.80 -3.79
CA SER A 6 -5.02 -66.80 -5.11
C SER A 6 -5.82 -65.90 -6.01
N ARG A 7 -5.18 -65.56 -6.99
CA ARG A 7 -5.60 -65.31 -8.38
C ARG A 7 -5.87 -63.83 -8.67
N ARG A 8 -4.90 -63.31 -9.39
CA ARG A 8 -4.84 -63.34 -10.85
C ARG A 8 -6.07 -62.79 -11.51
N ALA A 9 -5.86 -61.69 -12.06
CA ALA A 9 -6.14 -61.26 -13.40
C ALA A 9 -5.86 -59.77 -13.36
N GLY A 10 -5.02 -59.28 -14.06
CA GLY A 10 -4.75 -59.42 -15.45
C GLY A 10 -5.79 -58.68 -16.21
N PHE A 11 -5.39 -57.62 -16.63
CA PHE A 11 -5.79 -56.87 -17.81
C PHE A 11 -5.44 -55.46 -17.46
N ALA A 12 -4.39 -54.98 -17.86
CA ALA A 12 -4.09 -54.74 -19.23
C ALA A 12 -5.04 -53.80 -19.87
N LEU A 13 -4.45 -52.86 -20.26
CA LEU A 13 -4.72 -52.18 -21.47
C LEU A 13 -5.98 -51.39 -21.52
N THR A 14 -5.80 -50.27 -21.43
CA THR A 14 -6.17 -49.37 -22.48
C THR A 14 -5.38 -48.14 -22.20
N LEU A 15 -4.50 -48.01 -23.02
CA LEU A 15 -4.66 -47.06 -24.09
C LEU A 15 -5.16 -45.75 -23.55
N ALA A 16 -4.22 -44.97 -23.21
CA ALA A 16 -3.84 -44.08 -24.24
C ALA A 16 -4.99 -43.37 -24.89
N GLY A 17 -5.64 -42.72 -24.19
CA GLY A 17 -6.11 -41.52 -24.72
C GLY A 17 -5.04 -40.49 -24.47
N ALA A 18 -4.26 -40.37 -25.36
CA ALA A 18 -3.51 -39.16 -25.49
C ALA A 18 -4.51 -38.08 -25.77
N LEU A 19 -5.07 -37.67 -24.80
CA LEU A 19 -5.54 -36.34 -24.84
C LEU A 19 -4.38 -35.47 -24.58
N LEU A 20 -3.83 -35.27 -25.56
CA LEU A 20 -3.20 -34.03 -25.83
C LEU A 20 -4.23 -32.99 -25.70
N ILE A 21 -4.34 -32.60 -24.57
CA ILE A 21 -4.91 -31.34 -24.37
C ILE A 21 -3.78 -30.39 -24.55
N PRO A 22 -3.89 -29.66 -25.51
CA PRO A 22 -3.02 -28.56 -25.65
C PRO A 22 -3.44 -27.46 -24.75
N VAL A 23 -3.17 -27.73 -23.73
CA VAL A 23 -3.49 -26.82 -22.82
C VAL A 23 -2.69 -25.75 -22.68
N LEU A 24 -1.93 -25.90 -23.39
CA LEU A 24 -1.11 -25.00 -23.57
C LEU A 24 -1.27 -23.79 -23.21
N SER A 25 -1.97 -23.71 -23.36
CA SER A 25 -1.90 -22.63 -23.82
C SER A 25 -1.62 -21.56 -23.16
N ALA A 26 -2.21 -21.48 -22.96
CA ALA A 26 -2.45 -20.23 -22.94
C ALA A 26 -2.02 -19.58 -21.74
N GLY A 27 -2.35 -20.09 -20.80
CA GLY A 27 -2.10 -19.45 -19.59
C GLY A 27 -0.67 -19.12 -19.32
N ALA A 28 0.11 -19.81 -19.96
CA ALA A 28 1.47 -19.65 -19.75
C ALA A 28 2.02 -18.35 -20.21
N GLN A 29 1.37 -17.77 -21.08
CA GLN A 29 1.91 -16.64 -21.63
C GLN A 29 1.73 -15.44 -20.83
N THR A 30 0.67 -15.37 -20.18
CA THR A 30 0.29 -14.16 -19.49
C THR A 30 1.28 -13.72 -18.42
N PRO A 31 1.77 -14.58 -17.56
CA PRO A 31 2.78 -14.18 -16.62
C PRO A 31 4.11 -13.78 -17.25
N ALA A 32 4.42 -14.34 -18.39
CA ALA A 32 5.68 -14.05 -19.03
C ALA A 32 5.78 -12.62 -19.57
N ASP A 33 4.68 -12.07 -19.96
CA ASP A 33 4.67 -10.73 -20.52
C ASP A 33 4.91 -9.64 -19.47
N ASN A 34 4.63 -9.91 -18.25
CA ASN A 34 4.85 -8.96 -17.17
C ASN A 34 6.33 -8.58 -16.99
N THR A 35 7.24 -9.42 -17.42
CA THR A 35 8.67 -9.11 -17.34
C THR A 35 9.05 -7.94 -18.25
N LYS A 36 8.45 -7.84 -19.41
CA LYS A 36 8.68 -6.72 -20.31
C LYS A 36 8.08 -5.44 -19.78
N VAL A 37 6.90 -5.51 -19.24
CA VAL A 37 6.22 -4.37 -18.62
C VAL A 37 7.03 -3.84 -17.45
N ASN A 38 7.45 -4.70 -16.56
CA ASN A 38 8.29 -4.31 -15.43
C ASN A 38 9.61 -3.66 -15.85
N LYS A 39 10.17 -4.13 -16.96
CA LYS A 39 11.40 -3.55 -17.49
C LYS A 39 11.19 -2.18 -18.11
N GLN A 40 10.07 -1.98 -18.77
CA GLN A 40 9.67 -0.70 -19.31
C GLN A 40 9.31 0.30 -18.23
N ASP A 41 8.65 -0.16 -17.20
CA ASP A 41 8.25 0.68 -16.08
C ASP A 41 9.46 1.18 -15.30
N ARG A 42 10.47 0.34 -15.10
CA ARG A 42 11.75 0.78 -14.53
C ARG A 42 12.45 1.81 -15.38
N ALA A 43 12.43 1.63 -16.69
CA ALA A 43 13.04 2.57 -17.62
C ALA A 43 12.31 3.91 -17.68
N LYS A 44 11.04 3.92 -17.36
CA LYS A 44 10.21 5.13 -17.31
C LYS A 44 10.12 5.75 -15.92
N GLY A 45 10.80 5.18 -14.93
CA GLY A 45 10.68 5.61 -13.55
C GLY A 45 9.38 5.20 -12.86
N ALA A 46 8.65 4.26 -13.45
CA ALA A 46 7.44 3.73 -12.84
C ALA A 46 7.78 2.81 -11.65
N ALA A 47 6.88 2.77 -10.69
CA ALA A 47 7.07 1.99 -9.48
C ALA A 47 7.12 0.50 -9.75
N THR A 48 8.12 -0.17 -9.22
CA THR A 48 8.20 -1.63 -9.19
C THR A 48 7.24 -2.20 -8.13
N ALA A 49 7.05 -3.52 -8.13
CA ALA A 49 6.20 -4.17 -7.14
C ALA A 49 6.60 -3.86 -5.69
N ASP A 50 7.88 -3.76 -5.42
CA ASP A 50 8.40 -3.41 -4.10
C ASP A 50 8.09 -1.95 -3.75
N GLN A 51 8.26 -1.05 -4.70
CA GLN A 51 7.88 0.35 -4.54
C GLN A 51 6.38 0.55 -4.40
N GLN A 52 5.57 -0.27 -5.04
CA GLN A 52 4.12 -0.25 -4.85
C GLN A 52 3.73 -0.70 -3.43
N LYS A 53 4.48 -1.61 -2.87
CA LYS A 53 4.27 -2.06 -1.50
C LYS A 53 4.59 -0.96 -0.49
N GLU A 54 5.71 -0.28 -0.68
CA GLU A 54 6.11 0.88 0.11
C GLU A 54 5.13 2.04 -0.06
N ASN A 55 4.72 2.34 -1.27
CA ASN A 55 3.70 3.36 -1.54
C ASN A 55 2.34 3.03 -0.93
N SER A 56 2.01 1.76 -0.79
CA SER A 56 0.81 1.31 -0.10
C SER A 56 0.89 1.64 1.39
N SER A 57 2.03 1.34 2.02
CA SER A 57 2.29 1.68 3.41
C SER A 57 2.21 3.20 3.65
N ASP A 58 2.81 3.99 2.78
CA ASP A 58 2.78 5.44 2.86
C ASP A 58 1.36 6.00 2.73
N ARG A 59 0.56 5.40 1.87
CA ARG A 59 -0.86 5.76 1.75
C ARG A 59 -1.65 5.45 3.02
N ASP A 60 -1.38 4.31 3.62
CA ASP A 60 -2.03 3.92 4.86
C ASP A 60 -1.68 4.88 6.01
N ILE A 61 -0.42 5.26 6.11
CA ILE A 61 0.04 6.27 7.07
C ILE A 61 -0.68 7.60 6.83
N THR A 62 -0.66 8.09 5.59
CA THR A 62 -1.33 9.32 5.21
C THR A 62 -2.83 9.29 5.54
N GLN A 63 -3.49 8.19 5.24
CA GLN A 63 -4.92 8.03 5.49
C GLN A 63 -5.24 8.03 6.98
N LYS A 64 -4.45 7.32 7.78
CA LYS A 64 -4.61 7.28 9.24
C LYS A 64 -4.43 8.66 9.86
N ILE A 65 -3.40 9.38 9.44
CA ILE A 65 -3.16 10.75 9.93
C ILE A 65 -4.32 11.66 9.54
N ARG A 66 -4.74 11.66 8.29
CA ARG A 66 -5.87 12.49 7.84
C ARG A 66 -7.14 12.20 8.60
N ARG A 67 -7.42 10.92 8.83
CA ARG A 67 -8.58 10.52 9.62
C ARG A 67 -8.49 11.05 11.06
N ALA A 68 -7.34 10.89 11.70
CA ALA A 68 -7.11 11.39 13.04
C ALA A 68 -7.28 12.92 13.16
N LEU A 69 -6.89 13.66 12.11
CA LEU A 69 -7.08 15.10 12.07
C LEU A 69 -8.55 15.49 11.86
N VAL A 70 -9.27 14.80 10.99
CA VAL A 70 -10.68 15.09 10.69
C VAL A 70 -11.59 14.71 11.86
N ASP A 71 -11.26 13.63 12.55
CA ASP A 71 -12.06 13.15 13.69
C ASP A 71 -11.90 14.03 14.93
N ASP A 72 -10.84 14.81 15.01
CA ASP A 72 -10.60 15.72 16.11
C ASP A 72 -11.35 17.05 15.91
N LYS A 73 -12.45 17.17 16.61
CA LYS A 73 -13.33 18.35 16.52
C LYS A 73 -12.78 19.58 17.24
N THR A 74 -11.71 19.45 17.97
CA THR A 74 -11.03 20.57 18.63
C THR A 74 -10.15 21.35 17.66
N LEU A 75 -9.83 20.75 16.52
CA LEU A 75 -9.03 21.37 15.49
C LEU A 75 -9.87 22.26 14.58
N SER A 76 -9.28 23.38 14.16
CA SER A 76 -9.90 24.28 13.19
C SER A 76 -9.99 23.67 11.80
N THR A 77 -10.77 24.30 10.94
CA THR A 77 -10.83 23.93 9.53
C THR A 77 -9.46 23.99 8.85
N TYR A 78 -8.62 24.93 9.26
CA TYR A 78 -7.25 25.01 8.75
C TYR A 78 -6.44 23.77 9.12
N ALA A 79 -6.50 23.33 10.36
CA ALA A 79 -5.81 22.15 10.82
C ALA A 79 -6.31 20.87 10.15
N HIS A 80 -7.62 20.76 9.89
CA HIS A 80 -8.20 19.67 9.12
C HIS A 80 -7.70 19.60 7.68
N ASN A 81 -7.29 20.73 7.11
CA ASN A 81 -6.80 20.83 5.74
C ASN A 81 -5.27 20.82 5.62
N VAL A 82 -4.57 20.53 6.67
CA VAL A 82 -3.12 20.38 6.64
C VAL A 82 -2.73 19.31 5.62
N LYS A 83 -1.78 19.65 4.77
CA LYS A 83 -1.26 18.72 3.77
C LYS A 83 -0.33 17.72 4.43
N VAL A 84 -0.64 16.45 4.28
CA VAL A 84 0.15 15.33 4.77
C VAL A 84 0.84 14.67 3.58
N ILE A 85 2.16 14.66 3.57
CA ILE A 85 2.99 14.03 2.55
C ILE A 85 3.78 12.93 3.22
N THR A 86 3.61 11.70 2.77
CA THR A 86 4.35 10.56 3.30
C THR A 86 5.22 9.95 2.22
N GLN A 87 6.50 9.77 2.51
CA GLN A 87 7.47 9.13 1.63
C GLN A 87 8.40 8.24 2.48
N ASP A 88 8.48 6.97 2.14
CA ASP A 88 9.32 6.00 2.83
C ASP A 88 9.11 5.99 4.36
N GLY A 89 7.87 6.08 4.79
CA GLY A 89 7.49 6.13 6.19
C GLY A 89 7.71 7.48 6.89
N ARG A 90 8.25 8.46 6.20
CA ARG A 90 8.46 9.81 6.73
C ARG A 90 7.34 10.72 6.32
N VAL A 91 6.85 11.47 7.27
CA VAL A 91 5.72 12.37 7.10
C VAL A 91 6.20 13.82 7.12
N THR A 92 5.76 14.60 6.16
CA THR A 92 5.92 16.05 6.15
C THR A 92 4.55 16.71 6.23
N LEU A 93 4.37 17.58 7.21
CA LEU A 93 3.14 18.34 7.42
C LEU A 93 3.33 19.77 6.91
N LYS A 94 2.43 20.22 6.06
CA LYS A 94 2.45 21.58 5.49
C LYS A 94 1.08 22.22 5.53
N GLY A 95 1.05 23.51 5.73
CA GLY A 95 -0.15 24.33 5.66
C GLY A 95 -0.32 25.22 6.87
N PRO A 96 -1.31 26.11 6.84
CA PRO A 96 -1.59 26.99 7.96
C PRO A 96 -2.47 26.30 9.00
N VAL A 97 -2.30 26.67 10.25
CA VAL A 97 -3.22 26.41 11.36
C VAL A 97 -3.52 27.71 12.09
N GLU A 98 -4.53 27.72 12.93
CA GLU A 98 -4.93 28.97 13.62
C GLU A 98 -4.04 29.27 14.84
N THR A 99 -3.56 28.24 15.51
CA THR A 99 -2.81 28.42 16.74
C THR A 99 -1.56 27.54 16.81
N ALA A 100 -0.65 27.89 17.71
CA ALA A 100 0.53 27.09 17.97
C ALA A 100 0.18 25.75 18.63
N ASP A 101 -0.91 25.70 19.40
CA ASP A 101 -1.38 24.47 20.03
C ASP A 101 -1.92 23.49 18.99
N GLU A 102 -2.65 23.98 17.99
CA GLU A 102 -3.06 23.14 16.87
C GLU A 102 -1.88 22.57 16.11
N LYS A 103 -0.84 23.38 15.89
CA LYS A 103 0.40 22.90 15.27
C LYS A 103 1.01 21.71 16.03
N LYS A 104 1.07 21.80 17.35
CA LYS A 104 1.56 20.73 18.21
C LYS A 104 0.64 19.50 18.17
N THR A 105 -0.66 19.72 18.22
CA THR A 105 -1.65 18.64 18.19
C THR A 105 -1.57 17.88 16.87
N VAL A 106 -1.47 18.58 15.75
CA VAL A 106 -1.32 17.96 14.42
C VAL A 106 -0.04 17.14 14.36
N GLU A 107 1.07 17.69 14.88
CA GLU A 107 2.34 16.96 14.93
C GLU A 107 2.26 15.70 15.81
N ALA A 108 1.66 15.80 16.99
CA ALA A 108 1.48 14.68 17.90
C ALA A 108 0.68 13.55 17.24
N LYS A 109 -0.43 13.87 16.57
CA LYS A 109 -1.25 12.88 15.85
C LYS A 109 -0.50 12.22 14.71
N ALA A 110 0.32 12.96 14.01
CA ALA A 110 1.15 12.41 12.96
C ALA A 110 2.25 11.50 13.54
N SER A 111 2.83 11.88 14.67
CA SER A 111 3.86 11.08 15.37
C SER A 111 3.29 9.77 15.94
N GLU A 112 2.06 9.78 16.42
CA GLU A 112 1.37 8.56 16.87
C GLU A 112 1.23 7.51 15.76
N VAL A 113 1.09 7.94 14.53
CA VAL A 113 0.92 7.04 13.37
C VAL A 113 2.25 6.68 12.73
N ALA A 114 3.12 7.65 12.51
CA ALA A 114 4.38 7.47 11.78
C ALA A 114 5.58 7.16 12.68
N GLY A 115 5.45 7.42 13.97
CA GLY A 115 6.53 7.35 14.93
C GLY A 115 7.24 8.69 15.16
N ASP A 116 7.69 8.88 16.38
CA ASP A 116 8.49 10.06 16.74
C ASP A 116 9.77 10.08 15.91
N GLY A 117 10.16 11.22 15.42
CA GLY A 117 11.33 11.37 14.59
C GLY A 117 11.11 11.13 13.08
N ASN A 118 9.95 10.61 12.71
CA ASN A 118 9.57 10.45 11.30
C ASN A 118 8.67 11.58 10.79
N VAL A 119 8.38 12.57 11.62
CA VAL A 119 7.52 13.69 11.27
C VAL A 119 8.33 14.97 11.15
N THR A 120 8.20 15.62 10.01
CA THR A 120 8.73 16.95 9.76
C THR A 120 7.59 17.94 9.75
N ASN A 121 7.59 18.87 10.70
CA ASN A 121 6.54 19.84 10.86
C ASN A 121 6.92 21.16 10.16
N GLN A 122 6.28 21.42 9.02
CA GLN A 122 6.40 22.67 8.25
C GLN A 122 5.08 23.47 8.27
N ILE A 123 4.33 23.32 9.34
CA ILE A 123 3.07 24.05 9.53
C ILE A 123 3.36 25.47 9.93
N SER A 124 2.68 26.40 9.29
CA SER A 124 2.67 27.81 9.63
C SER A 124 1.44 28.16 10.46
N ILE A 125 1.52 29.25 11.21
CA ILE A 125 0.36 29.78 11.92
C ILE A 125 -0.26 30.83 11.03
N ALA A 126 -1.57 30.71 10.72
CA ALA A 126 -2.28 31.66 9.92
C ALA A 126 -2.43 32.97 10.70
N PRO A 127 -2.34 34.12 10.03
CA PRO A 127 -2.63 35.40 10.69
C PRO A 127 -4.09 35.44 11.14
N PRO A 128 -4.40 36.08 12.27
CA PRO A 128 -5.77 36.17 12.73
C PRO A 128 -6.64 36.84 11.68
N LYS A 129 -7.85 36.32 11.52
CA LYS A 129 -8.83 36.92 10.59
C LYS A 129 -9.09 38.39 10.96
N GLY A 130 -8.63 39.29 10.16
CA GLY A 130 -8.84 40.75 10.37
C GLY A 130 -7.60 41.61 10.25
N SER A 131 -6.42 41.05 10.18
CA SER A 131 -5.24 41.84 9.82
C SER A 131 -5.18 42.05 8.31
N LYS A 132 -5.98 42.97 7.82
CA LYS A 132 -5.75 43.54 6.53
C LYS A 132 -4.49 44.42 6.63
N GLN A 133 -3.48 43.99 5.97
CA GLN A 133 -2.41 44.91 5.58
C GLN A 133 -2.88 45.74 4.40
#